data_8e1a1e15df1b4ffda96ef99988c8ae93
#
_entry.id   8e1a1e15df1b4ffda96ef99988c8ae93
#
_cell.length_a   1.000
_cell.length_b   1.000
_cell.length_c   1.000
_cell.angle_alpha   90.00
_cell.angle_beta   90.00
_cell.angle_gamma   90.00
#
_symmetry.space_group_name_H-M   'P 1'
#
loop_
_entity.id
_entity.type
_entity.pdbx_description
1 polymer ?
#
loop_
_entity_poly.entity_id
_entity_poly.type
_entity_poly.pdbx_seq_one_letter_code
_entity_poly.pdbx_strand_id
1 'polypeptide(L)'
;MSCLLQQATMMLATGRSGPSNVTDIVRRRLDGYSVPEWWFERLLSMGQRSPALKGIVRQHELRTPTGLFVARFDLAVPAVRLGIEGDSRSFHLGEAVERYDENRDMRAGQLGWQIAYLGFAATRSPAPARQDIELLVARRALDLGLVG
;
A
#
# COMPACT_ATOMS: atom_id res chain seq x y z
N MET A 1 -7.59 -24.55 -6.23
CA MET A 1 -7.88 -23.17 -6.76
C MET A 1 -8.64 -22.41 -5.68
N SER A 2 -8.29 -21.17 -5.44
CA SER A 2 -9.00 -20.37 -4.44
C SER A 2 -10.41 -20.02 -4.94
N CYS A 3 -11.36 -19.87 -4.02
CA CYS A 3 -12.75 -19.50 -4.31
C CYS A 3 -12.85 -18.20 -5.15
N LEU A 4 -11.91 -17.28 -4.97
CA LEU A 4 -11.82 -16.02 -5.73
C LEU A 4 -11.48 -16.22 -7.20
N LEU A 5 -10.60 -17.17 -7.53
CA LEU A 5 -10.30 -17.53 -8.92
C LEU A 5 -11.51 -18.16 -9.62
N GLN A 6 -12.26 -18.99 -8.91
CA GLN A 6 -13.49 -19.57 -9.43
C GLN A 6 -14.57 -18.50 -9.66
N GLN A 7 -14.74 -17.56 -8.72
CA GLN A 7 -15.68 -16.45 -8.88
C GLN A 7 -15.28 -15.51 -10.03
N ALA A 8 -14.00 -15.17 -10.14
CA ALA A 8 -13.50 -14.35 -11.24
C ALA A 8 -13.68 -15.03 -12.60
N THR A 9 -13.47 -16.36 -12.67
CA THR A 9 -13.67 -17.14 -13.88
C THR A 9 -15.16 -17.24 -14.25
N MET A 10 -16.03 -17.39 -13.27
CA MET A 10 -17.48 -17.36 -13.51
C MET A 10 -17.97 -16.00 -14.01
N MET A 11 -17.41 -14.89 -13.48
CA MET A 11 -17.73 -13.54 -13.94
C MET A 11 -17.25 -13.28 -15.38
N LEU A 12 -16.11 -13.85 -15.78
CA LEU A 12 -15.64 -13.80 -17.18
C LEU A 12 -16.60 -14.49 -18.15
N ALA A 13 -17.14 -15.63 -17.74
CA ALA A 13 -18.11 -16.41 -18.54
C ALA A 13 -19.44 -15.67 -18.75
N THR A 14 -19.77 -14.68 -17.93
CA THR A 14 -21.02 -13.90 -18.03
C THR A 14 -20.90 -12.62 -18.86
N GLY A 15 -19.76 -12.36 -19.51
CA GLY A 15 -19.57 -11.24 -20.46
C GLY A 15 -19.63 -9.83 -19.85
N ARG A 16 -19.45 -9.68 -18.53
CA ARG A 16 -19.41 -8.37 -17.87
C ARG A 16 -18.02 -7.74 -17.99
N SER A 17 -17.96 -6.50 -18.47
CA SER A 17 -16.72 -5.71 -18.50
C SER A 17 -16.22 -5.44 -17.07
N GLY A 18 -15.02 -5.95 -16.74
CA GLY A 18 -14.37 -5.80 -15.43
C GLY A 18 -13.70 -7.07 -14.89
N PRO A 19 -14.17 -8.29 -15.23
CA PRO A 19 -13.62 -9.52 -14.67
C PRO A 19 -12.18 -9.82 -15.09
N SER A 20 -11.75 -9.39 -16.28
CA SER A 20 -10.37 -9.58 -16.74
C SER A 20 -9.37 -8.90 -15.80
N ASN A 21 -9.65 -7.69 -15.36
CA ASN A 21 -8.78 -6.98 -14.41
C ASN A 21 -8.71 -7.68 -13.05
N VAL A 22 -9.84 -8.18 -12.55
CA VAL A 22 -9.89 -8.92 -11.28
C VAL A 22 -9.17 -10.25 -11.40
N THR A 23 -9.36 -10.98 -12.50
CA THR A 23 -8.70 -12.26 -12.75
C THR A 23 -7.19 -12.08 -12.92
N ASP A 24 -6.76 -11.07 -13.64
CA ASP A 24 -5.34 -10.75 -13.81
C ASP A 24 -4.69 -10.36 -12.47
N ILE A 25 -5.38 -9.62 -11.64
CA ILE A 25 -4.90 -9.25 -10.32
C ILE A 25 -4.77 -10.46 -9.42
N VAL A 26 -5.79 -11.31 -9.38
CA VAL A 26 -5.74 -12.55 -8.59
C VAL A 26 -4.64 -13.47 -9.07
N ARG A 27 -4.46 -13.66 -10.40
CA ARG A 27 -3.38 -14.44 -10.97
C ARG A 27 -2.01 -13.90 -10.61
N ARG A 28 -1.79 -12.62 -10.84
CA ARG A 28 -0.50 -11.98 -10.56
C ARG A 28 -0.15 -12.00 -9.07
N ARG A 29 -1.14 -12.05 -8.18
CA ARG A 29 -0.91 -12.22 -6.75
C ARG A 29 -0.56 -13.63 -6.32
N LEU A 30 -1.19 -14.59 -6.93
CA LEU A 30 -0.81 -15.99 -6.74
C LEU A 30 0.64 -16.25 -7.23
N ASP A 31 1.10 -15.43 -8.20
CA ASP A 31 2.46 -15.45 -8.75
C ASP A 31 3.42 -14.43 -8.09
N GLY A 32 3.06 -13.88 -6.90
CA GLY A 32 3.88 -12.86 -6.22
C GLY A 32 3.68 -11.45 -6.78
N TYR A 33 2.48 -11.12 -7.24
CA TYR A 33 2.14 -9.81 -7.80
C TYR A 33 2.42 -8.64 -6.86
N SER A 34 3.05 -7.61 -7.40
CA SER A 34 3.16 -6.28 -6.81
C SER A 34 2.31 -5.26 -7.60
N VAL A 35 1.87 -4.21 -6.94
CA VAL A 35 1.24 -3.06 -7.61
C VAL A 35 2.18 -2.55 -8.72
N PRO A 36 1.68 -2.21 -9.92
CA PRO A 36 2.54 -1.78 -11.01
C PRO A 36 3.41 -0.58 -10.63
N GLU A 37 4.67 -0.63 -11.01
CA GLU A 37 5.65 0.43 -10.75
C GLU A 37 5.16 1.81 -11.24
N TRP A 38 4.54 1.88 -12.42
CA TRP A 38 4.02 3.13 -12.98
C TRP A 38 3.01 3.84 -12.07
N TRP A 39 2.26 3.08 -11.28
CA TRP A 39 1.29 3.63 -10.34
C TRP A 39 1.98 4.36 -9.19
N PHE A 40 3.02 3.73 -8.61
CA PHE A 40 3.82 4.37 -7.58
C PHE A 40 4.58 5.59 -8.10
N GLU A 41 5.11 5.52 -9.32
CA GLU A 41 5.76 6.66 -9.97
C GLU A 41 4.81 7.84 -10.17
N ARG A 42 3.60 7.54 -10.59
CA ARG A 42 2.57 8.58 -10.76
C ARG A 42 2.16 9.19 -9.43
N LEU A 43 1.93 8.37 -8.41
CA LEU A 43 1.60 8.84 -7.06
C LEU A 43 2.74 9.66 -6.46
N LEU A 44 3.98 9.20 -6.63
CA LEU A 44 5.18 9.92 -6.22
C LEU A 44 5.28 11.29 -6.91
N SER A 45 5.13 11.33 -8.23
CA SER A 45 5.17 12.58 -9.01
C SER A 45 4.09 13.57 -8.57
N MET A 46 2.89 13.07 -8.29
CA MET A 46 1.81 13.91 -7.76
C MET A 46 2.12 14.39 -6.33
N GLY A 47 2.69 13.52 -5.50
CA GLY A 47 3.08 13.83 -4.13
C GLY A 47 4.20 14.87 -4.07
N GLN A 48 5.19 14.77 -4.93
CA GLN A 48 6.30 15.75 -5.00
C GLN A 48 5.84 17.17 -5.35
N ARG A 49 4.71 17.31 -6.02
CA ARG A 49 4.08 18.62 -6.34
C ARG A 49 3.22 19.16 -5.20
N SER A 50 2.92 18.33 -4.21
CA SER A 50 2.10 18.71 -3.06
C SER A 50 2.98 19.18 -1.91
N PRO A 51 2.83 20.40 -1.40
CA PRO A 51 3.54 20.84 -0.20
C PRO A 51 3.27 19.96 1.01
N ALA A 52 2.08 19.35 1.10
CA ALA A 52 1.70 18.47 2.19
C ALA A 52 2.46 17.12 2.18
N LEU A 53 2.95 16.69 1.02
CA LEU A 53 3.69 15.45 0.84
C LEU A 53 5.19 15.68 0.61
N LYS A 54 5.69 16.81 1.06
CA LYS A 54 7.12 17.12 0.97
C LYS A 54 7.94 16.01 1.63
N GLY A 55 8.92 15.49 0.88
CA GLY A 55 9.78 14.42 1.37
C GLY A 55 9.22 13.00 1.17
N ILE A 56 8.14 12.83 0.38
CA ILE A 56 7.71 11.50 -0.03
C ILE A 56 8.82 10.82 -0.83
N VAL A 57 9.09 9.56 -0.51
CA VAL A 57 10.14 8.74 -1.13
C VAL A 57 9.61 7.36 -1.49
N ARG A 58 10.29 6.68 -2.44
CA ARG A 58 9.99 5.30 -2.83
C ARG A 58 10.90 4.32 -2.12
N GLN A 59 10.43 3.08 -1.98
CA GLN A 59 11.20 1.93 -1.52
C GLN A 59 11.98 2.24 -0.23
N HIS A 60 11.30 2.86 0.73
CA HIS A 60 11.91 3.24 2.00
C HIS A 60 12.10 2.04 2.92
N GLU A 61 13.34 1.79 3.31
CA GLU A 61 13.66 0.75 4.29
C GLU A 61 13.55 1.27 5.72
N LEU A 62 12.71 0.63 6.51
CA LEU A 62 12.64 0.83 7.95
C LEU A 62 13.56 -0.16 8.65
N ARG A 63 14.42 0.37 9.50
CA ARG A 63 15.36 -0.43 10.33
C ARG A 63 15.22 -0.03 11.79
N THR A 64 15.55 -0.96 12.69
CA THR A 64 15.69 -0.67 14.12
C THR A 64 16.87 0.25 14.37
N PRO A 65 16.98 0.89 15.55
CA PRO A 65 18.17 1.66 15.94
C PRO A 65 19.47 0.85 15.88
N THR A 66 19.39 -0.48 16.00
CA THR A 66 20.55 -1.39 15.90
C THR A 66 20.83 -1.83 14.46
N GLY A 67 20.08 -1.32 13.46
CA GLY A 67 20.28 -1.60 12.05
C GLY A 67 19.55 -2.83 11.49
N LEU A 68 18.76 -3.53 12.31
CA LEU A 68 17.99 -4.68 11.84
C LEU A 68 16.85 -4.24 10.91
N PHE A 69 16.70 -4.93 9.79
CA PHE A 69 15.62 -4.70 8.84
C PHE A 69 14.26 -5.02 9.46
N VAL A 70 13.29 -4.14 9.27
CA VAL A 70 11.89 -4.30 9.72
C VAL A 70 10.94 -4.40 8.55
N ALA A 71 10.98 -3.41 7.64
CA ALA A 71 10.08 -3.33 6.50
C ALA A 71 10.70 -2.52 5.36
N ARG A 72 10.17 -2.70 4.16
CA ARG A 72 10.42 -1.81 3.03
C ARG A 72 9.08 -1.38 2.47
N PHE A 73 8.78 -0.10 2.57
CA PHE A 73 7.53 0.48 2.10
C PHE A 73 7.64 0.87 0.62
N ASP A 74 6.58 0.66 -0.15
CA ASP A 74 6.53 1.09 -1.55
C ASP A 74 6.69 2.60 -1.68
N LEU A 75 6.02 3.36 -0.82
CA LEU A 75 6.20 4.79 -0.61
C LEU A 75 6.29 5.09 0.88
N ALA A 76 6.91 6.18 1.24
CA ALA A 76 6.89 6.69 2.62
C ALA A 76 7.00 8.20 2.67
N VAL A 77 6.50 8.75 3.78
CA VAL A 77 6.76 10.13 4.21
C VAL A 77 7.49 10.04 5.56
N PRO A 78 8.83 9.93 5.56
CA PRO A 78 9.59 9.63 6.77
C PRO A 78 9.45 10.68 7.87
N ALA A 79 9.29 11.96 7.51
CA ALA A 79 9.13 13.05 8.48
C ALA A 79 7.96 12.84 9.44
N VAL A 80 6.90 12.16 9.00
CA VAL A 80 5.72 11.83 9.81
C VAL A 80 5.62 10.33 10.13
N ARG A 81 6.64 9.55 9.81
CA ARG A 81 6.69 8.11 10.01
C ARG A 81 5.47 7.39 9.43
N LEU A 82 5.15 7.70 8.18
CA LEU A 82 4.07 7.09 7.41
C LEU A 82 4.64 6.24 6.31
N GLY A 83 4.36 4.93 6.34
CA GLY A 83 4.58 4.00 5.24
C GLY A 83 3.31 3.83 4.42
N ILE A 84 3.44 3.64 3.12
CA ILE A 84 2.33 3.48 2.19
C ILE A 84 2.61 2.25 1.33
N GLU A 85 1.65 1.34 1.29
CA GLU A 85 1.75 0.10 0.54
C GLU A 85 0.53 -0.15 -0.32
N GLY A 86 0.74 -0.82 -1.44
CA GLY A 86 -0.35 -1.37 -2.23
C GLY A 86 -0.96 -2.55 -1.49
N ASP A 87 -2.26 -2.46 -1.19
CA ASP A 87 -2.96 -3.46 -0.41
C ASP A 87 -3.08 -4.78 -1.13
N SER A 88 -2.36 -5.77 -0.63
CA SER A 88 -2.49 -7.16 -1.03
C SER A 88 -3.48 -7.94 -0.18
N ARG A 89 -3.92 -7.41 0.96
CA ARG A 89 -4.74 -8.12 1.94
C ARG A 89 -6.18 -8.35 1.52
N SER A 90 -6.68 -7.58 0.56
CA SER A 90 -8.03 -7.78 -0.02
C SER A 90 -8.22 -9.15 -0.67
N PHE A 91 -7.16 -9.91 -0.81
CA PHE A 91 -7.15 -11.20 -1.49
C PHE A 91 -6.45 -12.23 -0.60
N HIS A 92 -7.07 -12.67 0.46
CA HIS A 92 -6.58 -13.66 1.42
C HIS A 92 -5.66 -14.72 0.77
N LEU A 93 -4.35 -14.50 0.87
CA LEU A 93 -3.34 -15.36 0.27
C LEU A 93 -2.85 -16.48 1.20
N GLY A 94 -3.51 -16.64 2.36
CA GLY A 94 -3.24 -17.68 3.33
C GLY A 94 -2.64 -17.16 4.65
N GLU A 95 -2.88 -17.91 5.72
CA GLU A 95 -2.54 -17.56 7.09
C GLU A 95 -1.06 -17.24 7.34
N ALA A 96 -0.14 -17.84 6.58
CA ALA A 96 1.29 -17.61 6.75
C ALA A 96 1.72 -16.20 6.29
N VAL A 97 1.14 -15.72 5.19
CA VAL A 97 1.38 -14.37 4.66
C VAL A 97 0.75 -13.33 5.57
N GLU A 98 -0.47 -13.56 6.02
CA GLU A 98 -1.17 -12.67 6.96
C GLU A 98 -0.36 -12.51 8.26
N ARG A 99 0.13 -13.60 8.86
CA ARG A 99 0.97 -13.55 10.07
C ARG A 99 2.30 -12.82 9.86
N TYR A 100 2.90 -12.95 8.68
CA TYR A 100 4.13 -12.22 8.37
C TYR A 100 3.86 -10.72 8.31
N ASP A 101 2.81 -10.32 7.63
CA ASP A 101 2.41 -8.92 7.50
C ASP A 101 2.01 -8.31 8.85
N GLU A 102 1.24 -9.01 9.67
CA GLU A 102 0.89 -8.58 11.03
C GLU A 102 2.12 -8.37 11.91
N ASN A 103 3.08 -9.28 11.88
CA ASN A 103 4.33 -9.15 12.64
C ASN A 103 5.17 -7.95 12.17
N ARG A 104 5.24 -7.74 10.87
CA ARG A 104 5.93 -6.60 10.27
C ARG A 104 5.27 -5.28 10.69
N ASP A 105 3.96 -5.20 10.59
CA ASP A 105 3.18 -4.02 10.94
C ASP A 105 3.30 -3.70 12.44
N MET A 106 3.26 -4.73 13.29
CA MET A 106 3.48 -4.58 14.72
C MET A 106 4.86 -4.00 15.03
N ARG A 107 5.92 -4.51 14.39
CA ARG A 107 7.29 -4.01 14.57
C ARG A 107 7.44 -2.57 14.09
N ALA A 108 6.84 -2.23 12.95
CA ALA A 108 6.81 -0.86 12.45
C ALA A 108 6.09 0.07 13.42
N GLY A 109 4.95 -0.38 13.98
CA GLY A 109 4.20 0.35 15.00
C GLY A 109 5.01 0.59 16.28
N GLN A 110 5.80 -0.38 16.73
CA GLN A 110 6.71 -0.23 17.87
C GLN A 110 7.77 0.86 17.64
N LEU A 111 8.15 1.11 16.40
CA LEU A 111 9.06 2.19 16.00
C LEU A 111 8.33 3.51 15.73
N GLY A 112 7.03 3.58 16.02
CA GLY A 112 6.20 4.77 15.85
C GLY A 112 5.74 5.02 14.41
N TRP A 113 5.84 4.01 13.54
CA TRP A 113 5.36 4.09 12.15
C TRP A 113 3.91 3.67 12.03
N GLN A 114 3.17 4.40 11.21
CA GLN A 114 1.84 4.01 10.73
C GLN A 114 1.98 3.51 9.29
N ILE A 115 1.23 2.47 8.93
CA ILE A 115 1.19 1.95 7.57
C ILE A 115 -0.20 2.21 7.00
N ALA A 116 -0.25 2.86 5.85
CA ALA A 116 -1.47 3.04 5.06
C ALA A 116 -1.46 2.05 3.89
N TYR A 117 -2.55 1.33 3.74
CA TYR A 117 -2.73 0.39 2.64
C TYR A 117 -3.67 0.98 1.60
N LEU A 118 -3.22 1.04 0.36
CA LEU A 118 -4.01 1.52 -0.76
C LEU A 118 -4.58 0.32 -1.52
N GLY A 119 -5.89 0.17 -1.44
CA GLY A 119 -6.62 -0.89 -2.13
C GLY A 119 -6.64 -0.71 -3.65
N PHE A 120 -7.09 -1.74 -4.35
CA PHE A 120 -7.16 -1.75 -5.82
C PHE A 120 -7.95 -0.56 -6.41
N ALA A 121 -9.02 -0.12 -5.75
CA ALA A 121 -9.80 1.03 -6.21
C ALA A 121 -8.94 2.30 -6.30
N ALA A 122 -7.99 2.49 -5.39
CA ALA A 122 -7.07 3.62 -5.39
C ALA A 122 -6.10 3.59 -6.60
N THR A 123 -5.83 2.42 -7.16
CA THR A 123 -4.94 2.30 -8.32
C THR A 123 -5.57 2.79 -9.62
N ARG A 124 -6.89 2.91 -9.68
CA ARG A 124 -7.61 3.43 -10.85
C ARG A 124 -7.53 4.94 -10.98
N SER A 125 -7.49 5.65 -9.85
CA SER A 125 -7.43 7.11 -9.82
C SER A 125 -6.46 7.56 -8.71
N PRO A 126 -5.25 8.03 -9.07
CA PRO A 126 -4.26 8.47 -8.09
C PRO A 126 -4.65 9.74 -7.32
N ALA A 127 -5.53 10.58 -7.87
CA ALA A 127 -5.89 11.86 -7.25
C ALA A 127 -6.63 11.70 -5.91
N PRO A 128 -7.68 10.86 -5.77
CA PRO A 128 -8.28 10.58 -4.47
C PRO A 128 -7.29 9.95 -3.48
N ALA A 129 -6.46 9.00 -3.93
CA ALA A 129 -5.44 8.38 -3.08
C ALA A 129 -4.46 9.43 -2.53
N ARG A 130 -4.04 10.39 -3.36
CA ARG A 130 -3.21 11.50 -2.92
C ARG A 130 -3.88 12.32 -1.83
N GLN A 131 -5.15 12.67 -1.98
CA GLN A 131 -5.90 13.43 -0.99
C GLN A 131 -5.99 12.69 0.35
N ASP A 132 -6.26 11.39 0.32
CA ASP A 132 -6.29 10.56 1.53
C ASP A 132 -4.92 10.52 2.22
N ILE A 133 -3.84 10.42 1.47
CA ILE A 133 -2.48 10.45 2.01
C ILE A 133 -2.17 11.84 2.60
N GLU A 134 -2.56 12.92 1.94
CA GLU A 134 -2.38 14.29 2.47
C GLU A 134 -3.07 14.47 3.82
N LEU A 135 -4.30 13.96 3.96
CA LEU A 135 -5.04 13.98 5.23
C LEU A 135 -4.34 13.15 6.30
N LEU A 136 -3.84 11.96 5.95
CA LEU A 136 -3.08 11.12 6.88
C LEU A 136 -1.78 11.81 7.32
N VAL A 137 -1.05 12.43 6.42
CA VAL A 137 0.18 13.18 6.74
C VAL A 137 -0.12 14.33 7.70
N ALA A 138 -1.17 15.09 7.43
CA ALA A 138 -1.60 16.19 8.31
C ALA A 138 -1.96 15.66 9.71
N ARG A 139 -2.71 14.58 9.79
CA ARG A 139 -3.07 13.94 11.06
C ARG A 139 -1.83 13.44 11.81
N ARG A 140 -0.92 12.76 11.12
CA ARG A 140 0.33 12.27 11.71
C ARG A 140 1.21 13.40 12.23
N ALA A 141 1.28 14.51 11.50
CA ALA A 141 2.04 15.69 11.93
C ALA A 141 1.49 16.27 13.25
N LEU A 142 0.16 16.31 13.41
CA LEU A 142 -0.49 16.69 14.66
C LEU A 142 -0.18 15.70 15.80
N ASP A 143 -0.34 14.41 15.55
CA ASP A 143 -0.11 13.35 16.54
C ASP A 143 1.35 13.32 17.03
N LEU A 144 2.29 13.70 16.18
CA LEU A 144 3.72 13.79 16.51
C LEU A 144 4.14 15.18 17.05
N GLY A 145 3.22 16.13 17.14
CA GLY A 145 3.52 17.48 17.62
C GLY A 145 4.44 18.29 16.70
N LEU A 146 4.43 17.99 15.40
CA LEU A 146 5.27 18.67 14.39
C LEU A 146 4.66 19.97 13.89
N VAL A 147 3.38 20.15 14.10
CA VAL A 147 2.61 21.38 13.82
C VAL A 147 1.75 21.70 15.03
N GLY A 148 1.72 22.96 15.39
CA GLY A 148 0.90 23.54 16.46
C GLY A 148 -0.09 24.53 15.90
#